data_0f653d902b37378149c6c3b4e7b6d70f
#
_entry.id   0f653d902b37378149c6c3b4e7b6d70f
#
_cell.length_a   1.000
_cell.length_b   1.000
_cell.length_c   1.000
_cell.angle_alpha   90.00
_cell.angle_beta   90.00
_cell.angle_gamma   90.00
#
_symmetry.space_group_name_H-M   'P 1'
#
loop_
_entity.id
_entity.type
_entity.pdbx_description
1 polymer ?
#
loop_
_entity_poly.entity_id
_entity_poly.type
_entity_poly.pdbx_seq_one_letter_code
_entity_poly.pdbx_strand_id
1 'polypeptide(L)'
;MPKAVIAIAPNNADVHDTASMTLDDIIAIMKMADHNGLDVARVHSGDPSLYGAIGEQMRHLNTLDIAFDITPGVPAYAAAAAALETELTLPGISQTVVLTRTAMKATE
;
A
#
# COMPACT_ATOMS: atom_id res chain seq x y z
N MET A 1 10.18 -2.85 -3.35
CA MET A 1 10.35 -2.07 -2.11
C MET A 1 11.83 -1.75 -1.93
N PRO A 2 12.21 -0.49 -1.69
CA PRO A 2 13.60 -0.12 -1.50
C PRO A 2 14.25 -0.82 -0.31
N LYS A 3 15.51 -1.21 -0.45
CA LYS A 3 16.26 -1.89 0.62
C LYS A 3 16.32 -1.08 1.91
N ALA A 4 16.40 0.24 1.80
CA ALA A 4 16.46 1.14 2.96
C ALA A 4 15.18 1.07 3.80
N VAL A 5 14.02 0.83 3.18
CA VAL A 5 12.74 0.67 3.88
C VAL A 5 12.69 -0.69 4.57
N ILE A 6 13.12 -1.74 3.88
CA ILE A 6 13.17 -3.10 4.45
C ILE A 6 14.11 -3.15 5.66
N ALA A 7 15.20 -2.40 5.62
CA ALA A 7 16.18 -2.35 6.71
C ALA A 7 15.63 -1.77 8.02
N ILE A 8 14.49 -1.07 7.98
CA ILE A 8 13.83 -0.54 9.18
C ILE A 8 13.18 -1.66 10.01
N ALA A 9 12.86 -2.80 9.38
CA ALA A 9 12.25 -3.92 10.07
C ALA A 9 13.19 -4.45 11.18
N PRO A 10 12.64 -4.88 12.32
CA PRO A 10 13.45 -5.50 13.36
C PRO A 10 14.18 -6.75 12.85
N ASN A 11 15.34 -7.05 13.41
CA ASN A 11 16.15 -8.19 12.99
C ASN A 11 15.44 -9.53 13.14
N ASN A 12 14.47 -9.62 14.05
CA ASN A 12 13.69 -10.84 14.30
C ASN A 12 12.38 -10.89 13.51
N ALA A 13 12.12 -9.91 12.65
CA ALA A 13 10.93 -9.91 11.81
C ALA A 13 11.10 -10.83 10.60
N ASP A 14 10.04 -11.57 10.26
CA ASP A 14 9.97 -12.28 9.00
C ASP A 14 9.59 -11.30 7.90
N VAL A 15 10.41 -11.22 6.86
CA VAL A 15 10.17 -10.31 5.74
C VAL A 15 9.78 -11.11 4.52
N HIS A 16 8.62 -10.76 3.93
CA HIS A 16 8.08 -11.41 2.74
C HIS A 16 7.98 -10.41 1.60
N ASP A 17 8.49 -10.78 0.43
CA ASP A 17 8.29 -10.01 -0.80
C ASP A 17 7.05 -10.53 -1.52
N THR A 18 6.02 -9.69 -1.61
CA THR A 18 4.73 -10.08 -2.18
C THR A 18 4.66 -9.97 -3.70
N ALA A 19 5.74 -9.58 -4.36
CA ALA A 19 5.74 -9.36 -5.82
C ALA A 19 5.33 -10.60 -6.62
N SER A 20 5.66 -11.80 -6.11
CA SER A 20 5.32 -13.07 -6.75
C SER A 20 4.19 -13.84 -6.05
N MET A 21 3.56 -13.24 -5.06
CA MET A 21 2.52 -13.88 -4.27
C MET A 21 1.13 -13.58 -4.81
N THR A 22 0.23 -14.56 -4.69
CA THR A 22 -1.20 -14.34 -4.92
C THR A 22 -1.83 -13.68 -3.70
N LEU A 23 -3.06 -13.18 -3.87
CA LEU A 23 -3.83 -12.65 -2.74
C LEU A 23 -4.02 -13.72 -1.66
N ASP A 24 -4.31 -14.96 -2.05
CA ASP A 24 -4.50 -16.06 -1.11
C ASP A 24 -3.22 -16.34 -0.31
N ASP A 25 -2.05 -16.27 -0.95
CA ASP A 25 -0.77 -16.43 -0.26
C ASP A 25 -0.56 -15.34 0.79
N ILE A 26 -0.85 -14.10 0.45
CA ILE A 26 -0.73 -12.95 1.35
C ILE A 26 -1.66 -13.11 2.55
N ILE A 27 -2.91 -13.45 2.31
CA ILE A 27 -3.91 -13.64 3.37
C ILE A 27 -3.52 -14.81 4.28
N ALA A 28 -2.99 -15.89 3.72
CA ALA A 28 -2.53 -17.05 4.50
C ALA A 28 -1.41 -16.66 5.47
N ILE A 29 -0.47 -15.81 5.04
CA ILE A 29 0.60 -15.32 5.90
C ILE A 29 0.04 -14.46 7.03
N MET A 30 -0.89 -13.56 6.72
CA MET A 30 -1.52 -12.69 7.71
C MET A 30 -2.33 -13.50 8.73
N LYS A 31 -3.07 -14.50 8.27
CA LYS A 31 -3.85 -15.38 9.12
C LYS A 31 -2.96 -16.17 10.09
N MET A 32 -1.86 -16.69 9.59
CA MET A 32 -0.91 -17.44 10.43
C MET A 32 -0.25 -16.53 11.47
N ALA A 33 0.14 -15.32 11.09
CA ALA A 33 0.70 -14.35 12.01
C ALA A 33 -0.29 -13.97 13.11
N ASP A 34 -1.54 -13.73 12.75
CA ASP A 34 -2.60 -13.44 13.73
C ASP A 34 -2.81 -14.61 14.69
N HIS A 35 -2.83 -15.84 14.18
CA HIS A 35 -2.96 -17.03 15.00
C HIS A 35 -1.81 -17.17 16.01
N ASN A 36 -0.61 -16.73 15.63
CA ASN A 36 0.58 -16.78 16.47
C ASN A 36 0.74 -15.52 17.35
N GLY A 37 -0.22 -14.62 17.36
CA GLY A 37 -0.18 -13.40 18.16
C GLY A 37 0.83 -12.36 17.67
N LEU A 38 1.19 -12.41 16.38
CA LEU A 38 2.16 -11.50 15.78
C LEU A 38 1.44 -10.38 15.01
N ASP A 39 2.02 -9.19 15.06
CA ASP A 39 1.57 -8.07 14.25
C ASP A 39 2.17 -8.15 12.85
N VAL A 40 1.40 -7.67 11.87
CA VAL A 40 1.81 -7.63 10.47
C VAL A 40 1.83 -6.19 9.98
N ALA A 41 2.95 -5.77 9.42
CA ALA A 41 3.05 -4.51 8.69
C ALA A 41 3.02 -4.80 7.19
N ARG A 42 1.89 -4.46 6.54
CA ARG A 42 1.75 -4.56 5.08
C ARG A 42 2.19 -3.25 4.45
N VAL A 43 3.43 -3.21 3.96
CA VAL A 43 4.07 -1.97 3.48
C VAL A 43 3.76 -1.74 2.02
N HIS A 44 3.34 -0.52 1.68
CA HIS A 44 3.03 -0.07 0.33
C HIS A 44 3.92 1.11 -0.07
N SER A 45 4.07 1.32 -1.37
CA SER A 45 4.67 2.55 -1.90
C SER A 45 3.60 3.64 -1.94
N GLY A 46 3.97 4.87 -1.60
CA GLY A 46 3.04 5.99 -1.61
C GLY A 46 1.93 5.85 -0.57
N ASP A 47 0.67 5.98 -1.02
CA ASP A 47 -0.49 5.81 -0.16
C ASP A 47 -1.20 4.49 -0.49
N PRO A 48 -1.53 3.67 0.51
CA PRO A 48 -2.19 2.37 0.27
C PRO A 48 -3.53 2.46 -0.46
N SER A 49 -4.24 3.58 -0.33
CA SER A 49 -5.55 3.75 -0.99
C SER A 49 -5.45 4.00 -2.50
N LEU A 50 -4.26 4.31 -3.01
CA LEU A 50 -4.05 4.57 -4.44
C LEU A 50 -3.29 3.43 -5.08
N TYR A 51 -4.01 2.63 -5.87
CA TYR A 51 -3.46 1.48 -6.60
C TYR A 51 -2.80 0.42 -5.72
N GLY A 52 -3.11 0.42 -4.41
CA GLY A 52 -2.54 -0.52 -3.45
C GLY A 52 -3.26 -1.88 -3.40
N ALA A 53 -4.40 -2.00 -4.07
CA ALA A 53 -5.21 -3.22 -4.08
C ALA A 53 -5.58 -3.72 -2.67
N ILE A 54 -5.78 -2.80 -1.74
CA ILE A 54 -6.06 -3.16 -0.35
C ILE A 54 -7.53 -3.53 -0.09
N GLY A 55 -8.44 -3.17 -1.01
CA GLY A 55 -9.88 -3.41 -0.81
C GLY A 55 -10.21 -4.87 -0.57
N GLU A 56 -9.67 -5.76 -1.39
CA GLU A 56 -9.89 -7.19 -1.22
C GLU A 56 -9.20 -7.75 0.02
N GLN A 57 -8.01 -7.27 0.34
CA GLN A 57 -7.33 -7.66 1.57
C GLN A 57 -8.17 -7.30 2.80
N MET A 58 -8.73 -6.09 2.83
CA MET A 58 -9.60 -5.66 3.92
C MET A 58 -10.85 -6.52 4.04
N ARG A 59 -11.47 -6.90 2.91
CA ARG A 59 -12.64 -7.80 2.94
C ARG A 59 -12.29 -9.16 3.54
N HIS A 60 -11.17 -9.73 3.15
CA HIS A 60 -10.69 -11.00 3.71
C HIS A 60 -10.40 -10.90 5.21
N LEU A 61 -9.72 -9.82 5.63
CA LEU A 61 -9.42 -9.62 7.04
C LEU A 61 -10.68 -9.46 7.88
N ASN A 62 -11.68 -8.75 7.37
CA ASN A 62 -12.97 -8.61 8.03
C ASN A 62 -13.69 -9.96 8.16
N THR A 63 -13.66 -10.78 7.11
CA THR A 63 -14.25 -12.13 7.14
C THR A 63 -13.57 -13.03 8.16
N LEU A 64 -12.26 -12.87 8.33
CA LEU A 64 -11.48 -13.64 9.29
C LEU A 64 -11.49 -13.04 10.72
N ASP A 65 -12.18 -11.93 10.90
CA ASP A 65 -12.25 -11.19 12.16
C ASP A 65 -10.86 -10.76 12.66
N ILE A 66 -10.00 -10.37 11.74
CA ILE A 66 -8.67 -9.84 12.04
C ILE A 66 -8.73 -8.31 12.03
N ALA A 67 -8.39 -7.70 13.16
CA ALA A 67 -8.37 -6.26 13.28
C ALA A 67 -7.22 -5.66 12.46
N PHE A 68 -7.48 -4.52 11.82
CA PHE A 68 -6.46 -3.80 11.07
C PHE A 68 -6.72 -2.30 11.08
N ASP A 69 -5.69 -1.54 10.80
CA ASP A 69 -5.80 -0.10 10.51
C ASP A 69 -4.99 0.23 9.26
N ILE A 70 -5.16 1.45 8.75
CA ILE A 70 -4.48 1.91 7.56
C ILE A 70 -3.79 3.23 7.89
N THR A 71 -2.47 3.26 7.68
CA THR A 71 -1.69 4.48 7.82
C THR A 71 -1.58 5.16 6.45
N PRO A 72 -2.01 6.40 6.30
CA PRO A 72 -1.87 7.12 5.05
C PRO A 72 -0.40 7.41 4.74
N GLY A 73 -0.07 7.48 3.46
CA GLY A 73 1.26 7.79 2.99
C GLY A 73 1.28 8.97 2.04
N VAL A 74 2.45 9.24 1.46
CA VAL A 74 2.64 10.32 0.50
C VAL A 74 2.61 9.75 -0.92
N PRO A 75 1.55 10.00 -1.70
CA PRO A 75 1.49 9.52 -3.07
C PRO A 75 2.42 10.34 -3.98
N ALA A 76 2.78 9.73 -5.12
CA ALA A 76 3.76 10.31 -6.04
C ALA A 76 3.39 11.71 -6.52
N TYR A 77 2.10 11.98 -6.80
CA TYR A 77 1.68 13.29 -7.29
C TYR A 77 1.90 14.39 -6.24
N ALA A 78 1.68 14.09 -4.96
CA ALA A 78 1.91 15.04 -3.88
C ALA A 78 3.41 15.25 -3.64
N ALA A 79 4.20 14.19 -3.68
CA ALA A 79 5.65 14.28 -3.55
C ALA A 79 6.27 15.07 -4.70
N ALA A 80 5.78 14.88 -5.93
CA ALA A 80 6.22 15.62 -7.09
C ALA A 80 5.89 17.12 -6.98
N ALA A 81 4.69 17.45 -6.53
CA ALA A 81 4.29 18.84 -6.30
C ALA A 81 5.20 19.52 -5.27
N ALA A 82 5.51 18.82 -4.19
CA ALA A 82 6.42 19.33 -3.16
C ALA A 82 7.84 19.55 -3.71
N ALA A 83 8.36 18.62 -4.50
CA ALA A 83 9.67 18.75 -5.11
C ALA A 83 9.75 19.92 -6.09
N LEU A 84 8.67 20.21 -6.79
CA LEU A 84 8.55 21.33 -7.72
C LEU A 84 8.16 22.65 -7.02
N GLU A 85 7.92 22.60 -5.73
CA GLU A 85 7.47 23.75 -4.93
C GLU A 85 6.23 24.42 -5.55
N THR A 86 5.25 23.59 -5.95
CA THR A 86 4.03 24.06 -6.63
C THR A 86 2.78 23.53 -5.94
N GLU A 87 1.70 24.31 -6.06
CA GLU A 87 0.37 23.89 -5.68
C GLU A 87 -0.34 23.30 -6.90
N LEU A 88 -1.03 22.18 -6.74
CA LEU A 88 -1.74 21.54 -7.85
C LEU A 88 -3.05 22.21 -8.18
N THR A 89 -3.70 22.78 -7.17
CA THR A 89 -4.97 23.51 -7.34
C THR A 89 -4.71 25.00 -7.33
N LEU A 90 -5.20 25.70 -8.36
CA LEU A 90 -4.99 27.13 -8.52
C LEU A 90 -6.33 27.85 -8.58
N PRO A 91 -6.68 28.71 -7.60
CA PRO A 91 -7.92 29.44 -7.61
C PRO A 91 -8.08 30.28 -8.91
N GLY A 92 -9.27 30.20 -9.52
CA GLY A 92 -9.56 30.89 -10.76
C GLY A 92 -8.99 30.26 -12.03
N ILE A 93 -8.15 29.23 -11.91
CA ILE A 93 -7.56 28.53 -13.05
C ILE A 93 -8.05 27.08 -13.09
N SER A 94 -7.73 26.27 -12.09
CA SER A 94 -8.18 24.90 -12.01
C SER A 94 -8.14 24.41 -10.57
N GLN A 95 -9.25 23.83 -10.13
CA GLN A 95 -9.37 23.24 -8.78
C GLN A 95 -9.67 21.75 -8.84
N THR A 96 -9.52 21.13 -10.01
CA THR A 96 -9.78 19.71 -10.22
C THR A 96 -8.47 18.97 -10.43
N VAL A 97 -8.27 17.88 -9.70
CA VAL A 97 -7.18 16.96 -9.90
C VAL A 97 -7.75 15.60 -10.27
N VAL A 98 -7.30 15.04 -11.39
CA VAL A 98 -7.76 13.74 -11.86
C VAL A 98 -6.61 12.74 -11.71
N LEU A 99 -6.86 11.66 -10.98
CA LEU A 99 -5.89 10.57 -10.81
C LEU A 99 -6.30 9.43 -11.74
N THR A 100 -5.37 9.02 -12.58
CA THR A 100 -5.59 7.94 -13.52
C THR A 100 -4.30 7.16 -13.72
N ARG A 101 -4.42 5.95 -14.23
CA ARG A 101 -3.27 5.17 -14.65
C ARG A 101 -3.55 4.56 -16.03
N THR A 102 -2.49 4.28 -16.75
CA THR A 102 -2.60 3.59 -18.03
C THR A 102 -3.16 2.19 -17.81
N ALA A 103 -4.13 1.79 -18.63
CA ALA A 103 -4.63 0.43 -18.60
C ALA A 103 -3.51 -0.53 -18.99
N MET A 104 -3.33 -1.57 -18.17
CA MET A 104 -2.37 -2.63 -18.49
C MET A 104 -3.05 -3.66 -19.38
N LYS A 105 -2.30 -4.22 -20.30
CA LYS A 105 -2.79 -5.35 -21.10
C LYS A 105 -2.92 -6.58 -20.22
N ALA A 106 -3.81 -7.48 -20.61
CA ALA A 106 -4.07 -8.70 -19.85
C ALA A 106 -2.83 -9.59 -19.68
N THR A 107 -1.85 -9.44 -20.53
CA THR A 107 -0.59 -10.19 -20.50
C THR A 107 0.55 -9.48 -19.77
N GLU A 108 0.29 -8.33 -19.26
CA GLU A 108 1.28 -7.52 -18.56
C GLU A 108 1.21 -7.73 -17.06
#